data_4a1385646030069d67f6adeb7c5c67d3
#
_entry.id   4a1385646030069d67f6adeb7c5c67d3
#
_cell.length_a   1.000
_cell.length_b   1.000
_cell.length_c   1.000
_cell.angle_alpha   90.00
_cell.angle_beta   90.00
_cell.angle_gamma   90.00
#
_symmetry.space_group_name_H-M   'P 1'
#
loop_
_entity.id
_entity.type
_entity.pdbx_description
1 polymer ?
#
loop_
_entity_poly.entity_id
_entity_poly.type
_entity_poly.pdbx_seq_one_letter_code
_entity_poly.pdbx_strand_id
1 'polypeptide(L)'
;MHPNHTGSSLNVSEEAVPLNATTTGAPAPGRRPPLPALTGVRTILALNIVFFHFTPPHMHYLYPLINASYVFVGFFFLLSGFVLAYNYADRPVLDKRKFWIARFARLYPVYLLSLAISFKMLQAEWHVRSHAQFFTGLVLTPTLMQGWNQSLATFWNTVAWTLSAEVVLYAAFPYLVRIRWPKSASRLAALLIAVWAVGLIPHTLYLLINPDHLPGPANRYSSGPWLRTLKYTPIAYICIFVVGITLAKLHTALSISARQRLALAIGSMAVLVLFFATVVTRTPYVLLHGGLLVPLFSVLVLGLSGQNVVASAFAWRPIVLLGQTTFCLYLLHFNTINLIRMYHVPQRLGLGALDPWITYAAALALAVAATFWVERPARAWILRKSAPQS
;
A
#
# COMPACT_ATOMS: atom_id res chain seq x y z
N MET A 1 18.24 -34.95 -40.93
CA MET A 1 18.63 -33.70 -40.21
C MET A 1 17.37 -33.09 -39.60
N HIS A 2 17.13 -33.28 -38.32
CA HIS A 2 16.05 -32.67 -37.58
C HIS A 2 16.60 -31.44 -36.81
N PRO A 3 15.95 -30.30 -36.80
CA PRO A 3 16.31 -29.20 -35.91
C PRO A 3 15.66 -29.39 -34.55
N ASN A 4 16.48 -29.41 -33.50
CA ASN A 4 16.10 -29.41 -32.12
C ASN A 4 15.40 -28.09 -31.76
N HIS A 5 14.12 -28.14 -31.45
CA HIS A 5 13.41 -27.09 -30.73
C HIS A 5 13.61 -27.29 -29.21
N THR A 6 14.56 -26.56 -28.63
CA THR A 6 14.69 -26.43 -27.20
C THR A 6 13.58 -25.50 -26.71
N GLY A 7 12.50 -26.08 -26.18
CA GLY A 7 11.46 -25.37 -25.47
C GLY A 7 12.01 -24.83 -24.17
N SER A 8 12.14 -23.52 -24.01
CA SER A 8 12.42 -22.87 -22.75
C SER A 8 11.20 -22.97 -21.85
N SER A 9 11.25 -23.90 -20.90
CA SER A 9 10.30 -24.00 -19.79
C SER A 9 10.41 -22.74 -18.94
N LEU A 10 9.45 -21.82 -19.10
CA LEU A 10 9.30 -20.64 -18.25
C LEU A 10 8.90 -21.08 -16.84
N ASN A 11 9.84 -20.98 -15.92
CA ASN A 11 9.63 -21.24 -14.49
C ASN A 11 8.60 -20.26 -13.89
N VAL A 12 7.41 -20.77 -13.55
CA VAL A 12 6.28 -20.02 -12.97
C VAL A 12 6.48 -19.68 -11.48
N SER A 13 7.64 -20.07 -10.89
CA SER A 13 7.95 -19.90 -9.45
C SER A 13 8.49 -18.52 -9.03
N GLU A 14 8.45 -17.48 -9.88
CA GLU A 14 9.33 -16.31 -9.77
C GLU A 14 8.81 -15.09 -9.00
N GLU A 15 7.65 -15.11 -8.35
CA GLU A 15 7.18 -13.92 -7.61
C GLU A 15 7.23 -14.06 -6.06
N ALA A 16 7.62 -15.19 -5.53
CA ALA A 16 7.93 -15.31 -4.12
C ALA A 16 9.43 -15.03 -3.93
N VAL A 17 9.79 -13.96 -3.20
CA VAL A 17 11.15 -13.86 -2.66
C VAL A 17 11.34 -15.07 -1.75
N PRO A 18 12.25 -16.00 -2.06
CA PRO A 18 12.45 -17.18 -1.21
C PRO A 18 12.96 -16.72 0.13
N LEU A 19 12.50 -17.37 1.20
CA LEU A 19 12.94 -17.15 2.59
C LEU A 19 14.45 -17.31 2.79
N ASN A 20 15.15 -17.91 1.83
CA ASN A 20 16.58 -18.20 1.86
C ASN A 20 17.40 -17.39 0.83
N ALA A 21 17.00 -16.16 0.49
CA ALA A 21 17.81 -15.30 -0.38
C ALA A 21 19.08 -14.76 0.33
N THR A 22 19.88 -15.67 0.91
CA THR A 22 21.33 -15.50 1.10
C THR A 22 22.09 -16.08 -0.10
N THR A 23 21.50 -16.07 -1.30
CA THR A 23 22.22 -16.48 -2.48
C THR A 23 23.01 -15.28 -3.00
N THR A 24 24.31 -15.35 -2.80
CA THR A 24 25.38 -14.60 -3.50
C THR A 24 25.43 -14.92 -5.01
N GLY A 25 24.36 -15.46 -5.60
CA GLY A 25 24.24 -15.74 -7.02
C GLY A 25 23.73 -14.52 -7.79
N ALA A 26 24.33 -14.23 -8.94
CA ALA A 26 23.88 -13.20 -9.86
C ALA A 26 22.39 -13.43 -10.22
N PRO A 27 21.57 -12.36 -10.28
CA PRO A 27 20.15 -12.48 -10.65
C PRO A 27 20.01 -13.11 -12.04
N ALA A 28 18.98 -13.94 -12.21
CA ALA A 28 18.67 -14.52 -13.51
C ALA A 28 18.55 -13.43 -14.59
N PRO A 29 18.94 -13.70 -15.85
CA PRO A 29 18.92 -12.72 -16.93
C PRO A 29 17.57 -11.99 -17.03
N GLY A 30 17.59 -10.66 -16.97
CA GLY A 30 16.39 -9.81 -17.05
C GLY A 30 15.67 -9.53 -15.71
N ARG A 31 16.15 -10.04 -14.57
CA ARG A 31 15.58 -9.73 -13.24
C ARG A 31 16.40 -8.65 -12.54
N ARG A 32 15.72 -7.60 -12.09
CA ARG A 32 16.37 -6.54 -11.30
C ARG A 32 16.65 -6.99 -9.86
N PRO A 33 17.72 -6.44 -9.21
CA PRO A 33 18.03 -6.76 -7.82
C PRO A 33 16.83 -6.45 -6.89
N PRO A 34 16.58 -7.26 -5.86
CA PRO A 34 15.56 -6.97 -4.86
C PRO A 34 15.91 -5.70 -4.07
N LEU A 35 14.88 -5.00 -3.61
CA LEU A 35 15.00 -3.79 -2.80
C LEU A 35 14.46 -4.04 -1.37
N PRO A 36 15.17 -4.81 -0.53
CA PRO A 36 14.68 -5.26 0.77
C PRO A 36 14.41 -4.10 1.74
N ALA A 37 15.14 -2.99 1.66
CA ALA A 37 14.89 -1.81 2.46
C ALA A 37 13.49 -1.23 2.23
N LEU A 38 12.98 -1.25 1.00
CA LEU A 38 11.61 -0.81 0.69
C LEU A 38 10.55 -1.77 1.26
N THR A 39 10.89 -3.05 1.43
CA THR A 39 10.02 -4.00 2.13
C THR A 39 10.04 -3.73 3.63
N GLY A 40 11.21 -3.44 4.20
CA GLY A 40 11.35 -3.16 5.62
C GLY A 40 10.68 -1.85 6.05
N VAL A 41 10.79 -0.77 5.29
CA VAL A 41 10.11 0.48 5.63
C VAL A 41 8.59 0.33 5.68
N ARG A 42 8.01 -0.54 4.83
CA ARG A 42 6.58 -0.85 4.86
C ARG A 42 6.12 -1.38 6.23
N THR A 43 6.95 -2.13 6.95
CA THR A 43 6.64 -2.61 8.30
C THR A 43 6.34 -1.46 9.24
N ILE A 44 7.24 -0.48 9.29
CA ILE A 44 7.08 0.67 10.19
C ILE A 44 5.85 1.48 9.84
N LEU A 45 5.63 1.72 8.55
CA LEU A 45 4.47 2.49 8.09
C LEU A 45 3.15 1.74 8.33
N ALA A 46 3.10 0.43 8.13
CA ALA A 46 1.92 -0.37 8.42
C ALA A 46 1.58 -0.41 9.91
N LEU A 47 2.59 -0.52 10.78
CA LEU A 47 2.38 -0.43 12.24
C LEU A 47 1.85 0.94 12.65
N ASN A 48 2.35 2.03 12.06
CA ASN A 48 1.79 3.36 12.31
C ASN A 48 0.33 3.47 11.87
N ILE A 49 -0.10 2.81 10.78
CA ILE A 49 -1.51 2.76 10.38
C ILE A 49 -2.35 1.98 11.40
N VAL A 50 -1.82 0.89 11.98
CA VAL A 50 -2.50 0.19 13.08
C VAL A 50 -2.69 1.14 14.27
N PHE A 51 -1.65 1.88 14.66
CA PHE A 51 -1.71 2.85 15.76
C PHE A 51 -2.61 4.05 15.43
N PHE A 52 -2.73 4.44 14.17
CA PHE A 52 -3.69 5.45 13.73
C PHE A 52 -5.14 5.06 14.01
N HIS A 53 -5.49 3.81 13.80
CA HIS A 53 -6.83 3.31 14.08
C HIS A 53 -7.04 3.01 15.57
N PHE A 54 -6.00 2.57 16.24
CA PHE A 54 -6.02 2.14 17.65
C PHE A 54 -4.81 2.74 18.36
N THR A 55 -4.92 4.02 18.72
CA THR A 55 -3.79 4.76 19.31
C THR A 55 -3.37 4.15 20.64
N PRO A 56 -2.08 3.76 20.82
CA PRO A 56 -1.58 3.26 22.10
C PRO A 56 -1.62 4.35 23.17
N PRO A 57 -1.89 4.00 24.44
CA PRO A 57 -1.78 4.93 25.55
C PRO A 57 -0.31 5.36 25.76
N HIS A 58 -0.11 6.50 26.41
CA HIS A 58 1.20 7.02 26.83
C HIS A 58 2.21 7.33 25.71
N MET A 59 1.78 7.39 24.44
CA MET A 59 2.62 7.76 23.29
C MET A 59 2.42 9.21 22.83
N HIS A 60 2.24 10.16 23.75
CA HIS A 60 1.90 11.55 23.46
C HIS A 60 2.87 12.23 22.50
N TYR A 61 4.16 11.96 22.61
CA TYR A 61 5.19 12.52 21.72
C TYR A 61 5.06 12.07 20.26
N LEU A 62 4.45 10.90 20.02
CA LEU A 62 4.22 10.35 18.68
C LEU A 62 2.82 10.69 18.12
N TYR A 63 1.95 11.33 18.89
CA TYR A 63 0.59 11.64 18.44
C TYR A 63 0.52 12.41 17.13
N PRO A 64 1.35 13.43 16.86
CA PRO A 64 1.31 14.11 15.57
C PRO A 64 1.58 13.16 14.38
N LEU A 65 2.56 12.27 14.51
CA LEU A 65 2.87 11.24 13.53
C LEU A 65 1.73 10.20 13.42
N ILE A 66 1.28 9.67 14.55
CA ILE A 66 0.22 8.65 14.60
C ILE A 66 -1.08 9.18 14.00
N ASN A 67 -1.52 10.38 14.38
CA ASN A 67 -2.75 10.98 13.89
C ASN A 67 -2.69 11.33 12.39
N ALA A 68 -1.50 11.51 11.83
CA ALA A 68 -1.31 11.78 10.41
C ALA A 68 -0.91 10.53 9.60
N SER A 69 -0.93 9.32 10.18
CA SER A 69 -0.48 8.10 9.50
C SER A 69 -1.30 7.71 8.27
N TYR A 70 -2.48 8.32 8.07
CA TYR A 70 -3.24 8.20 6.81
C TYR A 70 -2.44 8.64 5.57
N VAL A 71 -1.44 9.52 5.71
CA VAL A 71 -0.55 9.93 4.61
C VAL A 71 0.27 8.76 4.06
N PHE A 72 0.52 7.73 4.87
CA PHE A 72 1.27 6.54 4.44
C PHE A 72 0.49 5.66 3.45
N VAL A 73 -0.82 5.81 3.35
CA VAL A 73 -1.60 5.19 2.27
C VAL A 73 -1.13 5.71 0.92
N GLY A 74 -0.87 7.02 0.80
CA GLY A 74 -0.24 7.61 -0.39
C GLY A 74 1.14 7.03 -0.67
N PHE A 75 1.98 6.82 0.36
CA PHE A 75 3.26 6.12 0.21
C PHE A 75 3.09 4.70 -0.36
N PHE A 76 2.10 3.94 0.10
CA PHE A 76 1.86 2.58 -0.43
C PHE A 76 1.43 2.60 -1.89
N PHE A 77 0.61 3.55 -2.33
CA PHE A 77 0.26 3.70 -3.75
C PHE A 77 1.45 4.15 -4.60
N LEU A 78 2.27 5.08 -4.11
CA LEU A 78 3.54 5.47 -4.73
C LEU A 78 4.45 4.24 -4.91
N LEU A 79 4.64 3.49 -3.83
CA LEU A 79 5.50 2.30 -3.81
C LEU A 79 4.95 1.18 -4.72
N SER A 80 3.63 1.00 -4.80
CA SER A 80 3.00 0.06 -5.75
C SER A 80 3.36 0.43 -7.19
N GLY A 81 3.22 1.68 -7.60
CA GLY A 81 3.61 2.15 -8.93
C GLY A 81 5.10 1.96 -9.19
N PHE A 82 5.94 2.33 -8.21
CA PHE A 82 7.40 2.18 -8.30
C PHE A 82 7.83 0.72 -8.47
N VAL A 83 7.40 -0.18 -7.58
CA VAL A 83 7.81 -1.58 -7.59
C VAL A 83 7.31 -2.31 -8.84
N LEU A 84 6.10 -2.02 -9.30
CA LEU A 84 5.59 -2.60 -10.54
C LEU A 84 6.41 -2.12 -11.74
N ALA A 85 6.65 -0.83 -11.88
CA ALA A 85 7.45 -0.32 -12.99
C ALA A 85 8.91 -0.80 -12.91
N TYR A 86 9.49 -0.85 -11.71
CA TYR A 86 10.83 -1.39 -11.48
C TYR A 86 10.98 -2.82 -11.99
N ASN A 87 9.97 -3.67 -11.78
CA ASN A 87 10.03 -5.10 -12.16
C ASN A 87 9.56 -5.40 -13.60
N TYR A 88 8.71 -4.55 -14.18
CA TYR A 88 8.02 -4.88 -15.43
C TYR A 88 8.31 -3.92 -16.60
N ALA A 89 8.85 -2.70 -16.34
CA ALA A 89 8.97 -1.68 -17.37
C ALA A 89 9.90 -2.05 -18.53
N ASP A 90 10.95 -2.84 -18.26
CA ASP A 90 11.95 -3.22 -19.26
C ASP A 90 11.66 -4.59 -19.88
N ARG A 91 10.59 -5.25 -19.51
CA ARG A 91 10.20 -6.52 -20.14
C ARG A 91 9.71 -6.25 -21.57
N PRO A 92 10.22 -6.94 -22.59
CA PRO A 92 9.84 -6.68 -23.98
C PRO A 92 8.35 -6.94 -24.21
N VAL A 93 7.79 -7.96 -23.56
CA VAL A 93 6.36 -8.29 -23.61
C VAL A 93 5.82 -8.42 -22.19
N LEU A 94 4.75 -7.68 -21.89
CA LEU A 94 3.95 -7.85 -20.67
C LEU A 94 2.65 -8.56 -21.03
N ASP A 95 2.55 -9.84 -20.67
CA ASP A 95 1.31 -10.59 -20.76
C ASP A 95 0.32 -10.04 -19.72
N LYS A 96 -0.68 -9.29 -20.21
CA LYS A 96 -1.67 -8.63 -19.37
C LYS A 96 -2.48 -9.64 -18.55
N ARG A 97 -2.87 -10.77 -19.17
CA ARG A 97 -3.66 -11.80 -18.49
C ARG A 97 -2.89 -12.41 -17.33
N LYS A 98 -1.63 -12.84 -17.57
CA LYS A 98 -0.77 -13.37 -16.50
C LYS A 98 -0.53 -12.33 -15.40
N PHE A 99 -0.30 -11.07 -15.77
CA PHE A 99 -0.13 -9.99 -14.82
C PHE A 99 -1.37 -9.83 -13.92
N TRP A 100 -2.56 -9.73 -14.50
CA TRP A 100 -3.79 -9.55 -13.72
C TRP A 100 -4.12 -10.76 -12.85
N ILE A 101 -3.93 -11.97 -13.36
CA ILE A 101 -4.10 -13.20 -12.57
C ILE A 101 -3.14 -13.19 -11.36
N ALA A 102 -1.89 -12.79 -11.55
CA ALA A 102 -0.91 -12.72 -10.47
C ALA A 102 -1.30 -11.66 -9.41
N ARG A 103 -1.87 -10.53 -9.81
CA ARG A 103 -2.39 -9.50 -8.88
C ARG A 103 -3.63 -9.98 -8.15
N PHE A 104 -4.59 -10.56 -8.88
CA PHE A 104 -5.78 -11.16 -8.28
C PHE A 104 -5.42 -12.26 -7.25
N ALA A 105 -4.54 -13.16 -7.62
CA ALA A 105 -4.08 -14.25 -6.75
C ALA A 105 -3.41 -13.75 -5.46
N ARG A 106 -2.81 -12.56 -5.50
CA ARG A 106 -2.19 -11.91 -4.34
C ARG A 106 -3.21 -11.25 -3.42
N LEU A 107 -4.23 -10.58 -3.98
CA LEU A 107 -5.14 -9.74 -3.21
C LEU A 107 -6.35 -10.51 -2.69
N TYR A 108 -7.02 -11.24 -3.59
CA TYR A 108 -8.38 -11.69 -3.39
C TYR A 108 -8.55 -12.76 -2.31
N PRO A 109 -7.67 -13.76 -2.13
CA PRO A 109 -7.83 -14.77 -1.08
C PRO A 109 -7.82 -14.18 0.34
N VAL A 110 -6.89 -13.28 0.63
CA VAL A 110 -6.83 -12.60 1.94
C VAL A 110 -7.98 -11.61 2.10
N TYR A 111 -8.42 -11.00 1.00
CA TYR A 111 -9.58 -10.13 1.02
C TYR A 111 -10.84 -10.90 1.45
N LEU A 112 -11.11 -12.06 0.86
CA LEU A 112 -12.24 -12.90 1.28
C LEU A 112 -12.14 -13.31 2.75
N LEU A 113 -10.93 -13.70 3.21
CA LEU A 113 -10.69 -13.98 4.62
C LEU A 113 -11.03 -12.76 5.50
N SER A 114 -10.65 -11.56 5.06
CA SER A 114 -10.93 -10.32 5.80
C SER A 114 -12.43 -10.04 5.91
N LEU A 115 -13.20 -10.30 4.85
CA LEU A 115 -14.66 -10.17 4.88
C LEU A 115 -15.30 -11.20 5.83
N ALA A 116 -14.80 -12.45 5.83
CA ALA A 116 -15.27 -13.47 6.76
C ALA A 116 -15.02 -13.09 8.23
N ILE A 117 -13.82 -12.62 8.56
CA ILE A 117 -13.49 -12.11 9.90
C ILE A 117 -14.36 -10.89 10.26
N SER A 118 -14.72 -10.07 9.27
CA SER A 118 -15.52 -8.85 9.44
C SER A 118 -17.03 -9.11 9.50
N PHE A 119 -17.48 -10.36 9.61
CA PHE A 119 -18.92 -10.69 9.56
C PHE A 119 -19.75 -9.97 10.62
N LYS A 120 -19.21 -9.77 11.83
CA LYS A 120 -19.89 -8.97 12.88
C LYS A 120 -20.07 -7.50 12.48
N MET A 121 -19.13 -6.95 11.71
CA MET A 121 -19.26 -5.58 11.18
C MET A 121 -20.35 -5.51 10.11
N LEU A 122 -20.49 -6.56 9.27
CA LEU A 122 -21.59 -6.67 8.32
C LEU A 122 -22.96 -6.71 9.04
N GLN A 123 -23.06 -7.43 10.15
CA GLN A 123 -24.28 -7.44 10.95
C GLN A 123 -24.60 -6.03 11.51
N ALA A 124 -23.60 -5.27 11.92
CA ALA A 124 -23.80 -3.89 12.36
C ALA A 124 -24.28 -2.97 11.21
N GLU A 125 -23.76 -3.12 10.01
CA GLU A 125 -24.19 -2.36 8.82
C GLU A 125 -25.68 -2.60 8.50
N TRP A 126 -26.23 -3.81 8.76
CA TRP A 126 -27.65 -4.12 8.59
C TRP A 126 -28.55 -3.23 9.44
N HIS A 127 -28.13 -2.88 10.65
CA HIS A 127 -28.90 -2.05 11.56
C HIS A 127 -28.74 -0.54 11.32
N VAL A 128 -27.69 -0.13 10.61
CA VAL A 128 -27.36 1.30 10.44
C VAL A 128 -27.76 1.80 9.04
N ARG A 129 -27.76 0.91 8.02
CA ARG A 129 -28.02 1.27 6.63
C ARG A 129 -29.48 1.05 6.22
N SER A 130 -29.94 1.81 5.21
CA SER A 130 -31.16 1.42 4.52
C SER A 130 -30.98 0.08 3.81
N HIS A 131 -32.07 -0.67 3.60
CA HIS A 131 -32.02 -1.96 2.90
C HIS A 131 -31.34 -1.82 1.52
N ALA A 132 -31.68 -0.76 0.75
CA ALA A 132 -31.07 -0.50 -0.55
C ALA A 132 -29.53 -0.30 -0.44
N GLN A 133 -29.07 0.47 0.53
CA GLN A 133 -27.63 0.66 0.77
C GLN A 133 -26.96 -0.64 1.20
N PHE A 134 -27.59 -1.42 2.06
CA PHE A 134 -27.05 -2.68 2.54
C PHE A 134 -26.87 -3.69 1.41
N PHE A 135 -27.90 -3.94 0.59
CA PHE A 135 -27.80 -4.86 -0.54
C PHE A 135 -26.84 -4.36 -1.61
N THR A 136 -26.79 -3.05 -1.87
CA THR A 136 -25.78 -2.46 -2.75
C THR A 136 -24.37 -2.72 -2.21
N GLY A 137 -24.15 -2.54 -0.90
CA GLY A 137 -22.89 -2.82 -0.24
C GLY A 137 -22.46 -4.29 -0.32
N LEU A 138 -23.43 -5.23 -0.19
CA LEU A 138 -23.18 -6.67 -0.36
C LEU A 138 -22.69 -7.05 -1.75
N VAL A 139 -23.07 -6.30 -2.79
CA VAL A 139 -22.59 -6.52 -4.16
C VAL A 139 -21.27 -5.81 -4.40
N LEU A 140 -21.16 -4.53 -4.05
CA LEU A 140 -20.00 -3.70 -4.35
C LEU A 140 -18.76 -4.15 -3.57
N THR A 141 -18.92 -4.58 -2.31
CA THR A 141 -17.76 -4.93 -1.48
C THR A 141 -17.06 -6.19 -1.98
N PRO A 142 -17.68 -7.36 -2.15
CA PRO A 142 -16.97 -8.53 -2.66
C PRO A 142 -16.38 -8.34 -4.06
N THR A 143 -16.94 -7.44 -4.87
CA THR A 143 -16.44 -7.12 -6.21
C THR A 143 -15.35 -6.05 -6.22
N LEU A 144 -14.94 -5.53 -5.07
CA LEU A 144 -13.95 -4.46 -4.91
C LEU A 144 -14.37 -3.14 -5.59
N MET A 145 -15.68 -2.90 -5.71
CA MET A 145 -16.25 -1.69 -6.33
C MET A 145 -16.75 -0.66 -5.30
N GLN A 146 -16.67 -0.96 -4.00
CA GLN A 146 -17.17 -0.09 -2.93
C GLN A 146 -16.51 1.30 -2.89
N GLY A 147 -15.25 1.43 -3.32
CA GLY A 147 -14.54 2.72 -3.39
C GLY A 147 -15.15 3.71 -4.40
N TRP A 148 -15.98 3.25 -5.33
CA TRP A 148 -16.70 4.11 -6.28
C TRP A 148 -17.99 4.71 -5.70
N ASN A 149 -18.47 4.16 -4.60
CA ASN A 149 -19.60 4.70 -3.87
C ASN A 149 -19.12 5.33 -2.56
N GLN A 150 -19.11 6.64 -2.51
CA GLN A 150 -18.60 7.40 -1.36
C GLN A 150 -19.30 7.04 -0.04
N SER A 151 -20.58 6.68 -0.06
CA SER A 151 -21.33 6.29 1.14
C SER A 151 -20.98 4.89 1.62
N LEU A 152 -20.59 3.98 0.71
CA LEU A 152 -20.31 2.57 0.97
C LEU A 152 -18.84 2.20 0.96
N ALA A 153 -17.96 3.16 0.73
CA ALA A 153 -16.50 2.91 0.61
C ALA A 153 -15.91 2.15 1.79
N THR A 154 -16.45 2.35 2.99
CA THR A 154 -16.00 1.72 4.24
C THR A 154 -16.94 0.60 4.72
N PHE A 155 -17.90 0.20 3.87
CA PHE A 155 -18.87 -0.85 4.19
C PHE A 155 -18.17 -2.18 4.43
N TRP A 156 -18.62 -2.93 5.44
CA TRP A 156 -18.17 -4.26 5.85
C TRP A 156 -16.73 -4.32 6.37
N ASN A 157 -15.73 -3.90 5.59
CA ASN A 157 -14.34 -3.78 6.03
C ASN A 157 -13.83 -2.35 5.79
N THR A 158 -13.67 -1.61 6.87
CA THR A 158 -13.36 -0.16 6.87
C THR A 158 -12.12 0.22 6.07
N VAL A 159 -11.09 -0.65 6.01
CA VAL A 159 -9.83 -0.34 5.32
C VAL A 159 -9.78 -0.82 3.88
N ALA A 160 -10.75 -1.64 3.45
CA ALA A 160 -10.72 -2.32 2.17
C ALA A 160 -10.99 -1.42 0.95
N TRP A 161 -11.40 -0.17 1.14
CA TRP A 161 -11.54 0.80 0.05
C TRP A 161 -10.23 0.99 -0.73
N THR A 162 -9.07 0.82 -0.08
CA THR A 162 -7.76 0.91 -0.73
C THR A 162 -7.54 -0.19 -1.75
N LEU A 163 -8.12 -1.39 -1.54
CA LEU A 163 -8.06 -2.48 -2.51
C LEU A 163 -8.89 -2.15 -3.75
N SER A 164 -10.03 -1.47 -3.57
CA SER A 164 -10.83 -0.94 -4.69
C SER A 164 -10.00 -0.01 -5.57
N ALA A 165 -9.21 0.89 -4.95
CA ALA A 165 -8.26 1.73 -5.67
C ALA A 165 -7.13 0.89 -6.31
N GLU A 166 -6.55 -0.05 -5.57
CA GLU A 166 -5.42 -0.86 -6.04
C GLU A 166 -5.79 -1.71 -7.27
N VAL A 167 -6.99 -2.30 -7.30
CA VAL A 167 -7.48 -3.07 -8.47
C VAL A 167 -7.55 -2.21 -9.73
N VAL A 168 -8.05 -0.98 -9.62
CA VAL A 168 -8.11 -0.05 -10.75
C VAL A 168 -6.71 0.33 -11.24
N LEU A 169 -5.79 0.62 -10.30
CA LEU A 169 -4.41 0.94 -10.61
C LEU A 169 -3.69 -0.25 -11.28
N TYR A 170 -3.96 -1.46 -10.83
CA TYR A 170 -3.41 -2.69 -11.46
C TYR A 170 -4.05 -2.98 -12.82
N ALA A 171 -5.32 -2.68 -13.01
CA ALA A 171 -5.96 -2.76 -14.32
C ALA A 171 -5.33 -1.79 -15.31
N ALA A 172 -5.01 -0.57 -14.88
CA ALA A 172 -4.41 0.48 -15.70
C ALA A 172 -2.91 0.25 -15.97
N PHE A 173 -2.17 -0.40 -15.06
CA PHE A 173 -0.70 -0.50 -15.12
C PHE A 173 -0.15 -1.04 -16.45
N PRO A 174 -0.66 -2.14 -17.07
CA PRO A 174 -0.13 -2.66 -18.32
C PRO A 174 -0.23 -1.66 -19.50
N TYR A 175 -1.13 -0.72 -19.42
CA TYR A 175 -1.26 0.36 -20.41
C TYR A 175 -0.33 1.52 -20.07
N LEU A 176 -0.33 1.97 -18.80
CA LEU A 176 0.50 3.08 -18.34
C LEU A 176 2.00 2.81 -18.54
N VAL A 177 2.47 1.60 -18.26
CA VAL A 177 3.89 1.27 -18.40
C VAL A 177 4.37 1.28 -19.86
N ARG A 178 3.45 1.16 -20.84
CA ARG A 178 3.74 1.09 -22.28
C ARG A 178 3.66 2.41 -23.01
N ILE A 179 3.17 3.49 -22.40
CA ILE A 179 3.20 4.82 -23.01
C ILE A 179 4.65 5.26 -23.25
N ARG A 180 4.84 6.23 -24.14
CA ARG A 180 6.18 6.79 -24.42
C ARG A 180 6.61 7.67 -23.25
N TRP A 181 7.57 7.20 -22.48
CA TRP A 181 8.15 7.93 -21.36
C TRP A 181 9.35 8.77 -21.82
N PRO A 182 9.57 9.95 -21.20
CA PRO A 182 10.81 10.71 -21.40
C PRO A 182 12.04 9.87 -21.08
N LYS A 183 13.15 10.09 -21.79
CA LYS A 183 14.40 9.36 -21.56
C LYS A 183 15.36 10.08 -20.64
N SER A 184 15.33 11.44 -20.61
CA SER A 184 16.24 12.22 -19.77
C SER A 184 15.75 12.31 -18.34
N ALA A 185 16.67 12.27 -17.37
CA ALA A 185 16.37 12.37 -15.94
C ALA A 185 15.67 13.69 -15.60
N SER A 186 16.08 14.80 -16.21
CA SER A 186 15.45 16.12 -15.98
C SER A 186 13.98 16.14 -16.43
N ARG A 187 13.67 15.59 -17.61
CA ARG A 187 12.28 15.51 -18.08
C ARG A 187 11.43 14.56 -17.23
N LEU A 188 12.00 13.46 -16.73
CA LEU A 188 11.31 12.55 -15.81
C LEU A 188 11.06 13.22 -14.46
N ALA A 189 12.02 13.99 -13.94
CA ALA A 189 11.83 14.77 -12.71
C ALA A 189 10.73 15.84 -12.89
N ALA A 190 10.76 16.58 -14.01
CA ALA A 190 9.72 17.55 -14.33
C ALA A 190 8.33 16.90 -14.46
N LEU A 191 8.23 15.74 -15.12
CA LEU A 191 7.00 14.97 -15.25
C LEU A 191 6.49 14.51 -13.89
N LEU A 192 7.38 14.03 -13.01
CA LEU A 192 7.03 13.62 -11.65
C LEU A 192 6.37 14.76 -10.89
N ILE A 193 6.99 15.95 -10.90
CA ILE A 193 6.45 17.15 -10.22
C ILE A 193 5.13 17.59 -10.88
N ALA A 194 5.05 17.59 -12.21
CA ALA A 194 3.83 17.98 -12.92
C ALA A 194 2.65 17.04 -12.58
N VAL A 195 2.86 15.72 -12.60
CA VAL A 195 1.81 14.74 -12.27
C VAL A 195 1.40 14.85 -10.80
N TRP A 196 2.36 15.06 -9.89
CA TRP A 196 2.07 15.32 -8.49
C TRP A 196 1.23 16.58 -8.30
N ALA A 197 1.61 17.69 -8.94
CA ALA A 197 0.89 18.95 -8.85
C ALA A 197 -0.55 18.83 -9.39
N VAL A 198 -0.73 18.14 -10.53
CA VAL A 198 -2.07 17.82 -11.07
C VAL A 198 -2.89 17.02 -10.07
N GLY A 199 -2.28 16.04 -9.38
CA GLY A 199 -2.96 15.25 -8.35
C GLY A 199 -3.43 16.05 -7.14
N LEU A 200 -2.78 17.19 -6.84
CA LEU A 200 -3.18 18.09 -5.76
C LEU A 200 -4.31 19.06 -6.14
N ILE A 201 -4.57 19.29 -7.44
CA ILE A 201 -5.59 20.25 -7.89
C ILE A 201 -6.95 19.99 -7.25
N PRO A 202 -7.55 18.78 -7.29
CA PRO A 202 -8.86 18.54 -6.69
C PRO A 202 -8.89 18.84 -5.19
N HIS A 203 -7.80 18.53 -4.47
CA HIS A 203 -7.68 18.75 -3.04
C HIS A 203 -7.53 20.24 -2.70
N THR A 204 -6.79 20.98 -3.51
CA THR A 204 -6.67 22.44 -3.38
C THR A 204 -7.99 23.14 -3.68
N LEU A 205 -8.68 22.73 -4.75
CA LEU A 205 -10.01 23.25 -5.09
C LEU A 205 -11.02 22.98 -3.97
N TYR A 206 -10.97 21.79 -3.36
CA TYR A 206 -11.83 21.47 -2.21
C TYR A 206 -11.61 22.45 -1.05
N LEU A 207 -10.36 22.82 -0.74
CA LEU A 207 -10.06 23.79 0.32
C LEU A 207 -10.55 25.19 0.01
N LEU A 208 -10.45 25.60 -1.26
CA LEU A 208 -10.87 26.95 -1.70
C LEU A 208 -12.39 27.10 -1.75
N ILE A 209 -13.10 26.05 -2.16
CA ILE A 209 -14.55 26.08 -2.42
C ILE A 209 -15.36 25.63 -1.21
N ASN A 210 -14.81 24.72 -0.37
CA ASN A 210 -15.53 24.03 0.72
C ASN A 210 -16.91 23.51 0.29
N PRO A 211 -17.00 22.62 -0.72
CA PRO A 211 -18.27 22.21 -1.32
C PRO A 211 -19.16 21.38 -0.38
N ASP A 212 -18.61 20.88 0.70
CA ASP A 212 -19.36 20.17 1.77
C ASP A 212 -19.85 21.12 2.88
N HIS A 213 -19.59 22.43 2.77
CA HIS A 213 -19.98 23.45 3.73
C HIS A 213 -19.58 23.12 5.17
N LEU A 214 -18.37 22.56 5.35
CA LEU A 214 -17.88 22.23 6.70
C LEU A 214 -17.74 23.50 7.54
N PRO A 215 -18.15 23.47 8.83
CA PRO A 215 -18.11 24.65 9.71
C PRO A 215 -16.67 25.02 10.14
N GLY A 216 -15.69 24.21 9.82
CA GLY A 216 -14.28 24.43 10.16
C GLY A 216 -13.36 23.57 9.29
N PRO A 217 -12.04 23.59 9.55
CA PRO A 217 -11.08 22.81 8.79
C PRO A 217 -11.41 21.33 8.78
N ALA A 218 -11.38 20.70 7.60
CA ALA A 218 -11.57 19.27 7.45
C ALA A 218 -10.52 18.49 8.26
N ASN A 219 -10.94 17.42 8.90
CA ASN A 219 -10.09 16.51 9.65
C ASN A 219 -10.46 15.03 9.37
N ARG A 220 -9.82 14.09 10.07
CA ARG A 220 -10.07 12.65 9.87
C ARG A 220 -11.53 12.22 10.12
N TYR A 221 -12.24 12.93 10.97
CA TYR A 221 -13.63 12.64 11.36
C TYR A 221 -14.65 13.41 10.50
N SER A 222 -14.20 14.42 9.76
CA SER A 222 -15.09 15.18 8.87
C SER A 222 -15.67 14.27 7.79
N SER A 223 -16.95 14.45 7.53
CA SER A 223 -17.70 13.66 6.56
C SER A 223 -18.53 14.60 5.67
N GLY A 224 -18.38 14.44 4.38
CA GLY A 224 -19.14 15.13 3.35
C GLY A 224 -18.99 14.38 2.03
N PRO A 225 -19.93 14.48 1.09
CA PRO A 225 -19.89 13.73 -0.17
C PRO A 225 -18.60 13.95 -0.96
N TRP A 226 -18.17 15.20 -1.10
CA TRP A 226 -16.96 15.56 -1.83
C TRP A 226 -15.69 15.13 -1.12
N LEU A 227 -15.62 15.33 0.21
CA LEU A 227 -14.49 14.89 1.00
C LEU A 227 -14.33 13.35 0.94
N ARG A 228 -15.43 12.62 1.05
CA ARG A 228 -15.43 11.16 0.94
C ARG A 228 -15.03 10.70 -0.47
N THR A 229 -15.43 11.42 -1.50
CA THR A 229 -14.98 11.19 -2.88
C THR A 229 -13.46 11.32 -2.98
N LEU A 230 -12.87 12.40 -2.48
CA LEU A 230 -11.42 12.60 -2.49
C LEU A 230 -10.67 11.57 -1.63
N LYS A 231 -11.29 11.08 -0.56
CA LYS A 231 -10.68 10.09 0.36
C LYS A 231 -10.67 8.67 -0.20
N TYR A 232 -11.71 8.25 -0.91
CA TYR A 232 -11.96 6.83 -1.12
C TYR A 232 -12.01 6.41 -2.58
N THR A 233 -12.24 7.33 -3.53
CA THR A 233 -12.35 6.94 -4.94
C THR A 233 -11.00 6.57 -5.54
N PRO A 234 -10.95 5.53 -6.39
CA PRO A 234 -9.71 5.11 -7.06
C PRO A 234 -9.03 6.21 -7.85
N ILE A 235 -9.81 7.14 -8.45
CA ILE A 235 -9.30 8.23 -9.27
C ILE A 235 -8.34 9.15 -8.49
N ALA A 236 -8.62 9.38 -7.20
CA ALA A 236 -7.81 10.25 -6.35
C ALA A 236 -6.34 9.79 -6.23
N TYR A 237 -6.06 8.51 -6.46
CA TYR A 237 -4.74 7.92 -6.29
C TYR A 237 -3.98 7.63 -7.59
N ILE A 238 -4.60 7.88 -8.75
CA ILE A 238 -3.97 7.62 -10.06
C ILE A 238 -2.69 8.43 -10.21
N CYS A 239 -2.71 9.73 -9.89
CA CYS A 239 -1.53 10.58 -10.00
C CYS A 239 -0.39 10.10 -9.08
N ILE A 240 -0.68 9.70 -7.84
CA ILE A 240 0.32 9.17 -6.91
C ILE A 240 0.96 7.89 -7.45
N PHE A 241 0.16 7.00 -8.02
CA PHE A 241 0.64 5.77 -8.64
C PHE A 241 1.50 6.05 -9.89
N VAL A 242 1.10 6.99 -10.74
CA VAL A 242 1.87 7.43 -11.92
C VAL A 242 3.18 8.09 -11.51
N VAL A 243 3.20 8.88 -10.42
CA VAL A 243 4.44 9.37 -9.81
C VAL A 243 5.37 8.20 -9.45
N GLY A 244 4.83 7.12 -8.88
CA GLY A 244 5.58 5.90 -8.59
C GLY A 244 6.21 5.26 -9.84
N ILE A 245 5.44 5.15 -10.94
CA ILE A 245 5.95 4.64 -12.23
C ILE A 245 7.06 5.57 -12.76
N THR A 246 6.84 6.88 -12.73
CA THR A 246 7.82 7.90 -13.18
C THR A 246 9.09 7.81 -12.34
N LEU A 247 8.96 7.63 -11.03
CA LEU A 247 10.07 7.49 -10.10
C LEU A 247 10.93 6.25 -10.41
N ALA A 248 10.32 5.13 -10.79
CA ALA A 248 11.07 3.93 -11.20
C ALA A 248 11.86 4.17 -12.49
N LYS A 249 11.31 4.91 -13.44
CA LYS A 249 12.02 5.34 -14.66
C LYS A 249 13.16 6.30 -14.33
N LEU A 250 12.90 7.25 -13.43
CA LEU A 250 13.91 8.21 -12.96
C LEU A 250 15.04 7.48 -12.22
N HIS A 251 14.72 6.51 -11.35
CA HIS A 251 15.70 5.69 -10.65
C HIS A 251 16.67 4.98 -11.64
N THR A 252 16.18 4.51 -12.78
CA THR A 252 17.03 3.88 -13.79
C THR A 252 17.81 4.88 -14.64
N ALA A 253 17.30 6.08 -14.82
CA ALA A 253 17.99 7.13 -15.58
C ALA A 253 19.07 7.86 -14.78
N LEU A 254 19.07 7.72 -13.45
CA LEU A 254 19.99 8.39 -12.55
C LEU A 254 21.14 7.45 -12.15
N SER A 255 22.38 7.94 -12.26
CA SER A 255 23.60 7.33 -11.69
C SER A 255 23.86 7.91 -10.31
N ILE A 256 23.18 7.39 -9.27
CA ILE A 256 23.29 7.89 -7.89
C ILE A 256 24.29 7.04 -7.11
N SER A 257 25.37 7.65 -6.60
CA SER A 257 26.36 6.99 -5.75
C SER A 257 25.79 6.59 -4.38
N ALA A 258 26.46 5.66 -3.68
CA ALA A 258 26.04 5.24 -2.34
C ALA A 258 26.01 6.40 -1.34
N ARG A 259 26.96 7.35 -1.42
CA ARG A 259 26.99 8.55 -0.57
C ARG A 259 25.79 9.47 -0.84
N GLN A 260 25.45 9.69 -2.12
CA GLN A 260 24.28 10.49 -2.48
C GLN A 260 22.98 9.81 -2.02
N ARG A 261 22.85 8.48 -2.17
CA ARG A 261 21.69 7.74 -1.64
C ARG A 261 21.57 7.85 -0.13
N LEU A 262 22.69 7.77 0.59
CA LEU A 262 22.72 8.00 2.03
C LEU A 262 22.23 9.41 2.38
N ALA A 263 22.73 10.43 1.70
CA ALA A 263 22.30 11.81 1.91
C ALA A 263 20.80 12.00 1.62
N LEU A 264 20.27 11.40 0.53
CA LEU A 264 18.84 11.42 0.22
C LEU A 264 18.01 10.72 1.30
N ALA A 265 18.46 9.56 1.80
CA ALA A 265 17.75 8.82 2.84
C ALA A 265 17.73 9.61 4.16
N ILE A 266 18.88 10.07 4.65
CA ILE A 266 18.98 10.83 5.90
C ILE A 266 18.23 12.16 5.78
N GLY A 267 18.46 12.92 4.69
CA GLY A 267 17.84 14.22 4.48
C GLY A 267 16.32 14.12 4.42
N SER A 268 15.78 13.17 3.64
CA SER A 268 14.33 12.98 3.57
C SER A 268 13.73 12.51 4.90
N MET A 269 14.40 11.62 5.63
CA MET A 269 13.95 11.20 6.97
C MET A 269 13.97 12.36 7.96
N ALA A 270 15.05 13.17 7.98
CA ALA A 270 15.14 14.33 8.86
C ALA A 270 14.02 15.35 8.57
N VAL A 271 13.77 15.64 7.29
CA VAL A 271 12.66 16.53 6.89
C VAL A 271 11.31 15.94 7.27
N LEU A 272 11.08 14.63 7.11
CA LEU A 272 9.84 13.97 7.55
C LEU A 272 9.66 14.08 9.06
N VAL A 273 10.71 13.77 9.84
CA VAL A 273 10.66 13.88 11.31
C VAL A 273 10.34 15.32 11.72
N LEU A 274 11.05 16.30 11.16
CA LEU A 274 10.81 17.72 11.45
C LEU A 274 9.38 18.13 11.07
N PHE A 275 8.90 17.71 9.90
CA PHE A 275 7.54 17.99 9.44
C PHE A 275 6.48 17.43 10.41
N PHE A 276 6.60 16.15 10.81
CA PHE A 276 5.66 15.55 11.76
C PHE A 276 5.77 16.14 13.16
N ALA A 277 6.95 16.59 13.57
CA ALA A 277 7.13 17.21 14.88
C ALA A 277 6.58 18.64 14.96
N THR A 278 6.59 19.42 13.86
CA THR A 278 6.38 20.87 13.94
C THR A 278 5.25 21.40 13.04
N VAL A 279 5.05 20.81 11.87
CA VAL A 279 4.23 21.41 10.79
C VAL A 279 2.92 20.65 10.55
N VAL A 280 2.90 19.34 10.77
CA VAL A 280 1.79 18.47 10.37
C VAL A 280 0.44 18.90 10.94
N THR A 281 0.39 19.36 12.18
CA THR A 281 -0.84 19.79 12.86
C THR A 281 -1.42 21.09 12.28
N ARG A 282 -0.61 21.88 11.59
CA ARG A 282 -1.00 23.13 10.93
C ARG A 282 -1.28 22.94 9.44
N THR A 283 -0.95 21.77 8.90
CA THR A 283 -1.13 21.47 7.47
C THR A 283 -2.56 20.97 7.23
N PRO A 284 -3.27 21.51 6.22
CA PRO A 284 -4.63 21.07 5.92
C PRO A 284 -4.71 19.56 5.65
N TYR A 285 -5.60 18.89 6.37
CA TYR A 285 -5.86 17.45 6.26
C TYR A 285 -6.05 16.98 4.82
N VAL A 286 -6.81 17.75 4.04
CA VAL A 286 -7.16 17.42 2.65
C VAL A 286 -5.92 17.34 1.76
N LEU A 287 -4.97 18.27 1.89
CA LEU A 287 -3.71 18.25 1.13
C LEU A 287 -2.82 17.09 1.54
N LEU A 288 -2.73 16.82 2.84
CA LEU A 288 -1.98 15.67 3.35
C LEU A 288 -2.54 14.37 2.79
N HIS A 289 -3.86 14.22 2.78
CA HIS A 289 -4.55 13.06 2.23
C HIS A 289 -4.35 12.96 0.70
N GLY A 290 -4.33 14.10 0.01
CA GLY A 290 -4.11 14.21 -1.43
C GLY A 290 -2.69 13.93 -1.91
N GLY A 291 -1.76 13.64 -0.99
CA GLY A 291 -0.38 13.27 -1.34
C GLY A 291 0.60 14.43 -1.35
N LEU A 292 0.40 15.45 -0.52
CA LEU A 292 1.34 16.58 -0.37
C LEU A 292 2.78 16.10 -0.12
N LEU A 293 2.97 15.01 0.65
CA LEU A 293 4.27 14.45 0.99
C LEU A 293 4.86 13.50 -0.06
N VAL A 294 4.19 13.26 -1.17
CA VAL A 294 4.63 12.30 -2.21
C VAL A 294 6.01 12.63 -2.80
N PRO A 295 6.39 13.89 -3.07
CA PRO A 295 7.75 14.22 -3.51
C PRO A 295 8.81 13.85 -2.48
N LEU A 296 8.55 14.10 -1.19
CA LEU A 296 9.47 13.75 -0.10
C LEU A 296 9.58 12.24 0.08
N PHE A 297 8.48 11.52 -0.04
CA PHE A 297 8.47 10.05 -0.09
C PHE A 297 9.24 9.51 -1.31
N SER A 298 9.18 10.20 -2.46
CA SER A 298 9.94 9.82 -3.66
C SER A 298 11.44 9.92 -3.42
N VAL A 299 11.90 10.98 -2.73
CA VAL A 299 13.30 11.14 -2.34
C VAL A 299 13.73 10.02 -1.38
N LEU A 300 12.89 9.67 -0.40
CA LEU A 300 13.14 8.57 0.53
C LEU A 300 13.27 7.23 -0.23
N VAL A 301 12.37 6.94 -1.16
CA VAL A 301 12.43 5.73 -1.99
C VAL A 301 13.73 5.68 -2.79
N LEU A 302 14.18 6.77 -3.41
CA LEU A 302 15.48 6.83 -4.12
C LEU A 302 16.65 6.57 -3.17
N GLY A 303 16.62 7.14 -1.98
CA GLY A 303 17.64 6.92 -0.94
C GLY A 303 17.73 5.46 -0.50
N LEU A 304 16.59 4.82 -0.28
CA LEU A 304 16.50 3.43 0.18
C LEU A 304 16.65 2.38 -0.94
N SER A 305 16.63 2.79 -2.21
CA SER A 305 16.71 1.87 -3.37
C SER A 305 18.14 1.46 -3.73
N GLY A 306 19.13 1.62 -2.84
CA GLY A 306 20.50 1.23 -3.09
C GLY A 306 21.24 0.88 -1.80
N GLN A 307 22.54 0.58 -1.93
CA GLN A 307 23.38 0.19 -0.80
C GLN A 307 23.84 1.42 -0.01
N ASN A 308 23.42 1.52 1.25
CA ASN A 308 23.92 2.46 2.26
C ASN A 308 23.49 1.96 3.66
N VAL A 309 24.08 2.54 4.73
CA VAL A 309 23.84 2.10 6.10
C VAL A 309 22.37 2.19 6.52
N VAL A 310 21.64 3.22 6.09
CA VAL A 310 20.21 3.40 6.40
C VAL A 310 19.39 2.32 5.69
N ALA A 311 19.66 2.10 4.39
CA ALA A 311 19.00 1.02 3.64
C ALA A 311 19.31 -0.35 4.26
N SER A 312 20.52 -0.60 4.75
CA SER A 312 20.89 -1.84 5.42
C SER A 312 20.13 -2.05 6.72
N ALA A 313 19.89 -0.98 7.50
CA ALA A 313 19.06 -1.06 8.71
C ALA A 313 17.62 -1.46 8.40
N PHE A 314 17.00 -0.85 7.37
CA PHE A 314 15.66 -1.27 6.92
C PHE A 314 15.66 -2.64 6.22
N ALA A 315 16.78 -3.10 5.68
CA ALA A 315 16.96 -4.42 5.11
C ALA A 315 17.21 -5.52 6.15
N TRP A 316 17.21 -5.19 7.45
CA TRP A 316 17.40 -6.16 8.53
C TRP A 316 16.31 -7.25 8.45
N ARG A 317 16.76 -8.52 8.46
CA ARG A 317 15.94 -9.69 8.14
C ARG A 317 14.60 -9.75 8.87
N PRO A 318 14.49 -9.54 10.20
CA PRO A 318 13.22 -9.54 10.90
C PRO A 318 12.25 -8.48 10.41
N ILE A 319 12.73 -7.25 10.15
CA ILE A 319 11.90 -6.15 9.63
C ILE A 319 11.38 -6.49 8.23
N VAL A 320 12.22 -7.05 7.37
CA VAL A 320 11.83 -7.48 6.02
C VAL A 320 10.81 -8.62 6.06
N LEU A 321 10.98 -9.58 6.95
CA LEU A 321 10.01 -10.68 7.14
C LEU A 321 8.63 -10.14 7.54
N LEU A 322 8.58 -9.23 8.50
CA LEU A 322 7.33 -8.54 8.86
C LEU A 322 6.80 -7.69 7.69
N GLY A 323 7.69 -7.06 6.92
CA GLY A 323 7.32 -6.30 5.73
C GLY A 323 6.60 -7.12 4.64
N GLN A 324 6.85 -8.41 4.58
CA GLN A 324 6.12 -9.32 3.70
C GLN A 324 4.68 -9.58 4.17
N THR A 325 4.40 -9.43 5.47
CA THR A 325 3.07 -9.65 6.06
C THR A 325 2.22 -8.38 6.12
N THR A 326 2.77 -7.23 5.72
CA THR A 326 2.10 -5.92 5.86
C THR A 326 0.77 -5.82 5.12
N PHE A 327 0.61 -6.55 4.03
CA PHE A 327 -0.66 -6.60 3.31
C PHE A 327 -1.75 -7.29 4.16
N CYS A 328 -1.46 -8.45 4.72
CA CYS A 328 -2.37 -9.15 5.63
C CYS A 328 -2.64 -8.31 6.89
N LEU A 329 -1.58 -7.71 7.47
CA LEU A 329 -1.73 -6.84 8.65
C LEU A 329 -2.68 -5.68 8.35
N TYR A 330 -2.44 -4.96 7.25
CA TYR A 330 -3.27 -3.83 6.85
C TYR A 330 -4.75 -4.23 6.69
N LEU A 331 -5.01 -5.37 6.07
CA LEU A 331 -6.37 -5.77 5.74
C LEU A 331 -7.15 -6.36 6.93
N LEU A 332 -6.44 -7.01 7.85
CA LEU A 332 -7.05 -7.75 8.96
C LEU A 332 -7.09 -6.95 10.28
N HIS A 333 -6.15 -6.01 10.53
CA HIS A 333 -5.96 -5.40 11.85
C HIS A 333 -7.23 -4.74 12.40
N PHE A 334 -7.95 -3.97 11.57
CA PHE A 334 -9.07 -3.14 12.04
C PHE A 334 -10.17 -4.00 12.66
N ASN A 335 -10.63 -5.00 11.90
CA ASN A 335 -11.72 -5.86 12.36
C ASN A 335 -11.28 -6.86 13.43
N THR A 336 -10.05 -7.38 13.35
CA THR A 336 -9.48 -8.27 14.38
C THR A 336 -9.40 -7.57 15.73
N ILE A 337 -8.84 -6.37 15.78
CA ILE A 337 -8.72 -5.59 17.02
C ILE A 337 -10.09 -5.24 17.58
N ASN A 338 -11.04 -4.83 16.72
CA ASN A 338 -12.42 -4.57 17.15
C ASN A 338 -13.10 -5.81 17.74
N LEU A 339 -12.91 -6.98 17.12
CA LEU A 339 -13.46 -8.23 17.66
C LEU A 339 -12.83 -8.60 19.01
N ILE A 340 -11.50 -8.50 19.12
CA ILE A 340 -10.79 -8.78 20.38
C ILE A 340 -11.32 -7.86 21.50
N ARG A 341 -11.52 -6.57 21.21
CA ARG A 341 -12.07 -5.60 22.15
C ARG A 341 -13.54 -5.85 22.48
N MET A 342 -14.36 -6.13 21.46
CA MET A 342 -15.80 -6.41 21.62
C MET A 342 -16.05 -7.59 22.55
N TYR A 343 -15.21 -8.63 22.46
CA TYR A 343 -15.33 -9.82 23.28
C TYR A 343 -14.49 -9.78 24.56
N HIS A 344 -13.83 -8.67 24.87
CA HIS A 344 -12.96 -8.50 26.05
C HIS A 344 -11.96 -9.64 26.22
N VAL A 345 -11.34 -10.11 25.11
CA VAL A 345 -10.51 -11.31 25.08
C VAL A 345 -9.33 -11.24 26.05
N PRO A 346 -8.53 -10.16 26.12
CA PRO A 346 -7.43 -10.05 27.08
C PRO A 346 -7.90 -10.18 28.54
N GLN A 347 -9.01 -9.53 28.88
CA GLN A 347 -9.56 -9.53 30.24
C GLN A 347 -10.05 -10.93 30.62
N ARG A 348 -10.74 -11.63 29.72
CA ARG A 348 -11.21 -13.01 29.93
C ARG A 348 -10.08 -14.02 30.10
N LEU A 349 -8.91 -13.73 29.48
CA LEU A 349 -7.72 -14.57 29.61
C LEU A 349 -6.82 -14.19 30.80
N GLY A 350 -7.20 -13.22 31.63
CA GLY A 350 -6.38 -12.71 32.72
C GLY A 350 -5.19 -11.83 32.26
N LEU A 351 -5.16 -11.45 30.98
CA LEU A 351 -4.08 -10.67 30.36
C LEU A 351 -4.43 -9.18 30.21
N GLY A 352 -5.48 -8.69 30.86
CA GLY A 352 -5.96 -7.32 30.74
C GLY A 352 -4.92 -6.25 31.04
N ALA A 353 -3.96 -6.52 31.96
CA ALA A 353 -2.86 -5.62 32.25
C ALA A 353 -1.87 -5.41 31.08
N LEU A 354 -1.85 -6.33 30.11
CA LEU A 354 -0.99 -6.27 28.93
C LEU A 354 -1.71 -5.61 27.72
N ASP A 355 -3.00 -5.30 27.84
CA ASP A 355 -3.72 -4.59 26.77
C ASP A 355 -3.31 -3.12 26.72
N PRO A 356 -3.10 -2.53 25.54
CA PRO A 356 -3.44 -3.04 24.21
C PRO A 356 -2.32 -3.81 23.50
N TRP A 357 -1.16 -4.01 24.12
CA TRP A 357 0.01 -4.61 23.46
C TRP A 357 -0.24 -6.06 23.04
N ILE A 358 -0.91 -6.84 23.91
CA ILE A 358 -1.28 -8.22 23.59
C ILE A 358 -2.27 -8.26 22.41
N THR A 359 -3.17 -7.30 22.31
CA THR A 359 -4.11 -7.17 21.19
C THR A 359 -3.39 -6.86 19.87
N TYR A 360 -2.39 -5.96 19.88
CA TYR A 360 -1.58 -5.69 18.69
C TYR A 360 -0.73 -6.89 18.30
N ALA A 361 -0.14 -7.57 19.28
CA ALA A 361 0.62 -8.80 19.02
C ALA A 361 -0.25 -9.90 18.40
N ALA A 362 -1.48 -10.07 18.89
CA ALA A 362 -2.45 -11.02 18.34
C ALA A 362 -2.84 -10.68 16.89
N ALA A 363 -3.09 -9.39 16.60
CA ALA A 363 -3.37 -8.94 15.23
C ALA A 363 -2.17 -9.18 14.29
N LEU A 364 -0.95 -8.94 14.76
CA LEU A 364 0.27 -9.21 14.00
C LEU A 364 0.46 -10.72 13.78
N ALA A 365 0.26 -11.54 14.81
CA ALA A 365 0.35 -13.00 14.72
C ALA A 365 -0.66 -13.55 13.70
N LEU A 366 -1.90 -13.04 13.71
CA LEU A 366 -2.91 -13.42 12.72
C LEU A 366 -2.48 -13.01 11.30
N ALA A 367 -1.90 -11.82 11.12
CA ALA A 367 -1.40 -11.36 9.83
C ALA A 367 -0.27 -12.26 9.32
N VAL A 368 0.66 -12.65 10.18
CA VAL A 368 1.71 -13.62 9.86
C VAL A 368 1.10 -14.96 9.45
N ALA A 369 0.19 -15.50 10.26
CA ALA A 369 -0.51 -16.75 9.99
C ALA A 369 -1.25 -16.69 8.63
N ALA A 370 -2.01 -15.63 8.38
CA ALA A 370 -2.74 -15.43 7.12
C ALA A 370 -1.78 -15.35 5.91
N THR A 371 -0.61 -14.74 6.07
CA THR A 371 0.39 -14.68 5.00
C THR A 371 0.90 -16.07 4.63
N PHE A 372 1.24 -16.90 5.63
CA PHE A 372 1.85 -18.21 5.39
C PHE A 372 0.82 -19.28 5.01
N TRP A 373 -0.37 -19.25 5.60
CA TRP A 373 -1.36 -20.33 5.46
C TRP A 373 -2.50 -20.01 4.49
N VAL A 374 -2.69 -18.73 4.13
CA VAL A 374 -3.75 -18.32 3.19
C VAL A 374 -3.16 -17.66 1.95
N GLU A 375 -2.44 -16.53 2.09
CA GLU A 375 -1.96 -15.76 0.94
C GLU A 375 -1.06 -16.60 0.03
N ARG A 376 0.02 -17.14 0.58
CA ARG A 376 1.02 -17.88 -0.21
C ARG A 376 0.47 -19.15 -0.84
N PRO A 377 -0.23 -20.05 -0.11
CA PRO A 377 -0.79 -21.27 -0.70
C PRO A 377 -1.86 -20.98 -1.76
N ALA A 378 -2.80 -20.08 -1.48
CA ALA A 378 -3.85 -19.72 -2.42
C ALA A 378 -3.27 -19.10 -3.70
N ARG A 379 -2.31 -18.20 -3.56
CA ARG A 379 -1.59 -17.60 -4.69
C ARG A 379 -0.90 -18.67 -5.54
N ALA A 380 -0.15 -19.56 -4.91
CA ALA A 380 0.55 -20.66 -5.62
C ALA A 380 -0.44 -21.57 -6.36
N TRP A 381 -1.58 -21.86 -5.75
CA TRP A 381 -2.62 -22.70 -6.34
C TRP A 381 -3.26 -22.02 -7.57
N ILE A 382 -3.65 -20.73 -7.46
CA ILE A 382 -4.26 -19.97 -8.56
C ILE A 382 -3.29 -19.89 -9.75
N LEU A 383 -2.02 -19.57 -9.50
CA LEU A 383 -1.00 -19.43 -10.55
C LEU A 383 -0.75 -20.76 -11.26
N ARG A 384 -0.69 -21.88 -10.53
CA ARG A 384 -0.53 -23.22 -11.14
C ARG A 384 -1.71 -23.57 -12.04
N LYS A 385 -2.96 -23.32 -11.59
CA LYS A 385 -4.16 -23.59 -12.41
C LYS A 385 -4.29 -22.70 -13.64
N SER A 386 -3.67 -21.52 -13.62
CA SER A 386 -3.74 -20.55 -14.70
C SER A 386 -2.60 -20.70 -15.72
N ALA A 387 -1.62 -21.58 -15.45
CA ALA A 387 -0.58 -21.94 -16.40
C ALA A 387 -1.19 -22.73 -17.57
N PRO A 388 -0.76 -22.49 -18.84
CA PRO A 388 -1.16 -23.35 -19.94
C PRO A 388 -0.80 -24.80 -19.62
N GLN A 389 -1.76 -25.69 -19.78
CA GLN A 389 -1.44 -27.13 -19.78
C GLN A 389 -0.62 -27.40 -21.04
N SER A 390 0.64 -27.77 -20.84
CA SER A 390 1.57 -28.18 -21.92
C SER A 390 1.17 -29.52 -22.51
#